data_b536e38593e3bed0a9c555150ad610d0
#
_entry.id   b536e38593e3bed0a9c555150ad610d0
#
_cell.length_a   1.000
_cell.length_b   1.000
_cell.length_c   1.000
_cell.angle_alpha   90.00
_cell.angle_beta   90.00
_cell.angle_gamma   90.00
#
_symmetry.space_group_name_H-M   'P 1'
#
loop_
_entity.id
_entity.type
_entity.pdbx_description
1 polymer ?
#
loop_
_entity_poly.entity_id
_entity_poly.type
_entity_poly.pdbx_seq_one_letter_code
_entity_poly.pdbx_strand_id
1 'polypeptide(L)'
;FAAFFMLAGIMSCSNTKITSSWMDSKKTGTSFNDILIIGIAEEEHNRRLFEEQFTEQLTAAGIESEVSYRILPEGTEINRDTVDAAIKGKNIDAVIVTHLVKVEEETVYRQNMDYRPTYGYSYGMYNYYPSVHTYVNQPGYYTTHDVVKLETNLYEIKTEDLVWSAHSKTFAPEAA
;
A
#
# COMPACT_ATOMS: atom_id res chain seq x y z
N PHE A 1 -31.61 -17.02 23.38
CA PHE A 1 -30.62 -17.59 22.46
C PHE A 1 -30.05 -16.44 21.63
N ALA A 2 -28.89 -15.90 22.04
CA ALA A 2 -28.14 -14.85 21.32
C ALA A 2 -27.17 -15.55 20.39
N ALA A 3 -27.38 -15.45 19.07
CA ALA A 3 -26.41 -15.88 18.06
C ALA A 3 -25.30 -14.83 17.94
N PHE A 4 -24.14 -15.16 18.48
CA PHE A 4 -22.90 -14.39 18.32
C PHE A 4 -22.35 -14.66 16.91
N PHE A 5 -22.61 -13.73 16.00
CA PHE A 5 -22.08 -13.78 14.63
C PHE A 5 -20.62 -13.31 14.66
N MET A 6 -19.71 -14.28 14.68
CA MET A 6 -18.27 -14.05 14.64
C MET A 6 -17.89 -13.63 13.20
N LEU A 7 -17.83 -12.32 12.96
CA LEU A 7 -17.38 -11.74 11.70
C LEU A 7 -15.86 -11.95 11.61
N ALA A 8 -15.46 -13.02 10.92
CA ALA A 8 -14.07 -13.26 10.56
C ALA A 8 -13.65 -12.17 9.55
N GLY A 9 -12.96 -11.13 10.04
CA GLY A 9 -12.36 -10.11 9.20
C GLY A 9 -11.35 -10.77 8.25
N ILE A 10 -11.60 -10.66 6.96
CA ILE A 10 -10.63 -11.01 5.92
C ILE A 10 -9.54 -9.94 6.03
N MET A 11 -8.44 -10.26 6.73
CA MET A 11 -7.22 -9.45 6.67
C MET A 11 -6.67 -9.56 5.25
N SER A 12 -7.01 -8.59 4.41
CA SER A 12 -6.30 -8.35 3.16
C SER A 12 -4.87 -8.01 3.53
N CYS A 13 -3.95 -8.95 3.33
CA CYS A 13 -2.52 -8.71 3.47
C CYS A 13 -2.08 -7.76 2.35
N SER A 14 -2.18 -6.44 2.55
CA SER A 14 -1.50 -5.50 1.69
C SER A 14 0.01 -5.62 1.98
N ASN A 15 0.81 -5.99 0.98
CA ASN A 15 2.27 -6.05 1.06
C ASN A 15 2.93 -4.65 1.05
N THR A 16 2.17 -3.61 1.42
CA THR A 16 2.64 -2.22 1.46
C THR A 16 3.33 -1.93 2.78
N LYS A 17 4.54 -1.36 2.72
CA LYS A 17 5.32 -0.93 3.89
C LYS A 17 5.71 0.52 3.75
N ILE A 18 5.48 1.32 4.79
CA ILE A 18 6.06 2.66 4.92
C ILE A 18 7.55 2.49 5.21
N THR A 19 8.40 3.08 4.37
CA THR A 19 9.87 3.01 4.48
C THR A 19 10.45 4.19 5.23
N SER A 20 9.83 5.35 5.11
CA SER A 20 10.14 6.56 5.85
C SER A 20 8.90 7.43 5.98
N SER A 21 8.83 8.22 7.04
CA SER A 21 7.80 9.24 7.19
C SER A 21 8.31 10.43 7.98
N TRP A 22 7.72 11.58 7.73
CA TRP A 22 7.96 12.83 8.43
C TRP A 22 6.62 13.50 8.77
N MET A 23 6.57 14.22 9.89
CA MET A 23 5.43 15.01 10.31
C MET A 23 5.91 16.33 10.89
N ASP A 24 5.22 17.42 10.56
CA ASP A 24 5.48 18.71 11.20
C ASP A 24 5.10 18.67 12.67
N SER A 25 6.06 18.91 13.53
CA SER A 25 5.87 18.90 14.99
C SER A 25 4.84 19.93 15.47
N LYS A 26 4.67 21.04 14.75
CA LYS A 26 3.68 22.09 15.05
C LYS A 26 2.25 21.67 14.70
N LYS A 27 2.09 20.71 13.82
CA LYS A 27 0.79 20.20 13.37
C LYS A 27 0.41 18.88 14.04
N THR A 28 1.22 18.39 14.98
CA THR A 28 0.93 17.15 15.72
C THR A 28 -0.40 17.28 16.46
N GLY A 29 -1.31 16.33 16.22
CA GLY A 29 -2.65 16.35 16.84
C GLY A 29 -3.70 17.13 16.04
N THR A 30 -3.34 17.75 14.91
CA THR A 30 -4.35 18.30 13.98
C THR A 30 -5.14 17.14 13.38
N SER A 31 -6.47 17.25 13.41
CA SER A 31 -7.37 16.32 12.72
C SER A 31 -7.98 17.00 11.52
N PHE A 32 -8.09 16.26 10.42
CA PHE A 32 -8.76 16.69 9.20
C PHE A 32 -10.04 15.87 9.07
N ASN A 33 -11.11 16.49 8.59
CA ASN A 33 -12.43 15.87 8.54
C ASN A 33 -12.79 15.38 7.13
N ASP A 34 -12.38 16.13 6.11
CA ASP A 34 -12.67 15.81 4.72
C ASP A 34 -11.40 16.05 3.87
N ILE A 35 -10.94 15.01 3.21
CA ILE A 35 -9.64 14.98 2.54
C ILE A 35 -9.82 14.74 1.04
N LEU A 36 -9.26 15.64 0.22
CA LEU A 36 -9.16 15.42 -1.22
C LEU A 36 -7.98 14.48 -1.53
N ILE A 37 -8.23 13.44 -2.31
CA ILE A 37 -7.21 12.50 -2.76
C ILE A 37 -6.83 12.79 -4.20
N ILE A 38 -5.56 13.09 -4.44
CA ILE A 38 -5.00 13.36 -5.77
C ILE A 38 -3.91 12.31 -6.05
N GLY A 39 -4.15 11.47 -7.02
CA GLY A 39 -3.15 10.57 -7.58
C GLY A 39 -2.49 11.20 -8.80
N ILE A 40 -1.16 11.22 -8.85
CA ILE A 40 -0.41 11.64 -10.04
C ILE A 40 0.15 10.38 -10.69
N ALA A 41 -0.44 10.00 -11.81
CA ALA A 41 -0.03 8.85 -12.61
C ALA A 41 -0.05 9.24 -14.10
N GLU A 42 0.79 8.58 -14.89
CA GLU A 42 0.86 8.78 -16.33
C GLU A 42 -0.45 8.33 -17.02
N GLU A 43 -1.01 7.21 -16.53
CA GLU A 43 -2.26 6.66 -17.04
C GLU A 43 -3.44 7.01 -16.13
N GLU A 44 -4.49 7.59 -16.70
CA GLU A 44 -5.71 7.98 -15.99
C GLU A 44 -6.40 6.79 -15.28
N HIS A 45 -6.35 5.60 -15.86
CA HIS A 45 -6.88 4.39 -15.24
C HIS A 45 -6.20 4.09 -13.90
N ASN A 46 -4.88 4.17 -13.85
CA ASN A 46 -4.09 3.94 -12.63
C ASN A 46 -4.35 5.01 -11.58
N ARG A 47 -4.51 6.27 -12.00
CA ARG A 47 -4.91 7.37 -11.12
C ARG A 47 -6.24 7.09 -10.45
N ARG A 48 -7.29 6.76 -11.24
CA ARG A 48 -8.63 6.48 -10.71
C ARG A 48 -8.64 5.30 -9.76
N LEU A 49 -7.99 4.20 -10.15
CA LEU A 49 -7.91 3.00 -9.30
C LEU A 49 -7.24 3.30 -7.95
N PHE A 50 -6.14 4.05 -7.98
CA PHE A 50 -5.43 4.46 -6.76
C PHE A 50 -6.32 5.33 -5.87
N GLU A 51 -6.92 6.38 -6.42
CA GLU A 51 -7.76 7.32 -5.66
C GLU A 51 -8.96 6.63 -5.02
N GLU A 52 -9.64 5.72 -5.74
CA GLU A 52 -10.76 4.92 -5.22
C GLU A 52 -10.31 4.03 -4.05
N GLN A 53 -9.26 3.24 -4.24
CA GLN A 53 -8.76 2.33 -3.19
C GLN A 53 -8.31 3.09 -1.94
N PHE A 54 -7.68 4.25 -2.12
CA PHE A 54 -7.23 5.08 -1.01
C PHE A 54 -8.42 5.65 -0.23
N THR A 55 -9.42 6.16 -0.94
CA THR A 55 -10.67 6.68 -0.38
C THR A 55 -11.45 5.60 0.40
N GLU A 56 -11.54 4.38 -0.15
CA GLU A 56 -12.16 3.25 0.56
C GLU A 56 -11.48 2.96 1.91
N GLN A 57 -10.15 3.01 1.96
CA GLN A 57 -9.40 2.78 3.20
C GLN A 57 -9.59 3.91 4.22
N LEU A 58 -9.62 5.18 3.78
CA LEU A 58 -9.91 6.31 4.66
C LEU A 58 -11.34 6.24 5.21
N THR A 59 -12.31 5.91 4.36
CA THR A 59 -13.70 5.73 4.77
C THR A 59 -13.84 4.59 5.80
N ALA A 60 -13.14 3.49 5.59
CA ALA A 60 -13.10 2.38 6.55
C ALA A 60 -12.47 2.79 7.90
N ALA A 61 -11.56 3.79 7.89
CA ALA A 61 -10.98 4.38 9.08
C ALA A 61 -11.85 5.50 9.71
N GLY A 62 -13.01 5.81 9.11
CA GLY A 62 -13.94 6.85 9.59
C GLY A 62 -13.56 8.28 9.17
N ILE A 63 -12.74 8.43 8.13
CA ILE A 63 -12.33 9.73 7.58
C ILE A 63 -13.07 9.94 6.26
N GLU A 64 -13.78 11.08 6.14
CA GLU A 64 -14.42 11.46 4.87
C GLU A 64 -13.35 11.86 3.86
N SER A 65 -13.53 11.44 2.62
CA SER A 65 -12.59 11.78 1.55
C SER A 65 -13.27 11.78 0.18
N GLU A 66 -12.74 12.60 -0.72
CA GLU A 66 -13.21 12.73 -2.10
C GLU A 66 -12.09 12.48 -3.09
N VAL A 67 -12.40 11.78 -4.17
CA VAL A 67 -11.45 11.48 -5.25
C VAL A 67 -11.37 12.66 -6.22
N SER A 68 -10.16 13.02 -6.60
CA SER A 68 -9.93 14.21 -7.42
C SER A 68 -10.54 14.10 -8.82
N TYR A 69 -10.53 12.92 -9.44
CA TYR A 69 -11.01 12.74 -10.81
C TYR A 69 -12.53 13.00 -10.98
N ARG A 70 -13.30 13.02 -9.87
CA ARG A 70 -14.75 13.36 -9.93
C ARG A 70 -14.99 14.85 -9.95
N ILE A 71 -14.05 15.64 -9.42
CA ILE A 71 -14.19 17.10 -9.30
C ILE A 71 -13.24 17.88 -10.20
N LEU A 72 -12.16 17.25 -10.66
CA LEU A 72 -11.22 17.77 -11.63
C LEU A 72 -11.38 16.99 -12.94
N PRO A 73 -11.96 17.58 -14.01
CA PRO A 73 -12.13 16.92 -15.29
C PRO A 73 -10.82 16.37 -15.85
N GLU A 74 -10.90 15.29 -16.63
CA GLU A 74 -9.76 14.70 -17.31
C GLU A 74 -9.00 15.74 -18.16
N GLY A 75 -7.68 15.72 -18.10
CA GLY A 75 -6.82 16.68 -18.79
C GLY A 75 -6.73 18.06 -18.10
N THR A 76 -7.39 18.24 -16.95
CA THR A 76 -7.22 19.47 -16.15
C THR A 76 -5.83 19.46 -15.52
N GLU A 77 -5.08 20.53 -15.76
CA GLU A 77 -3.81 20.75 -15.06
C GLU A 77 -4.07 20.91 -13.55
N ILE A 78 -3.38 20.11 -12.75
CA ILE A 78 -3.46 20.18 -11.29
C ILE A 78 -2.57 21.32 -10.81
N ASN A 79 -3.19 22.45 -10.52
CA ASN A 79 -2.55 23.64 -9.97
C ASN A 79 -3.49 24.30 -8.94
N ARG A 80 -3.01 25.34 -8.28
CA ARG A 80 -3.75 26.04 -7.24
C ARG A 80 -5.15 26.47 -7.69
N ASP A 81 -5.23 27.17 -8.84
CA ASP A 81 -6.49 27.76 -9.30
C ASP A 81 -7.54 26.68 -9.62
N THR A 82 -7.12 25.57 -10.22
CA THR A 82 -8.01 24.45 -10.58
C THR A 82 -8.47 23.69 -9.36
N VAL A 83 -7.58 23.46 -8.38
CA VAL A 83 -7.94 22.80 -7.12
C VAL A 83 -8.85 23.68 -6.28
N ASP A 84 -8.51 24.95 -6.08
CA ASP A 84 -9.34 25.91 -5.33
C ASP A 84 -10.75 26.06 -5.94
N ALA A 85 -10.85 26.09 -7.26
CA ALA A 85 -12.14 26.14 -7.94
C ALA A 85 -12.96 24.84 -7.73
N ALA A 86 -12.31 23.70 -7.75
CA ALA A 86 -12.95 22.38 -7.60
C ALA A 86 -13.47 22.14 -6.18
N ILE A 87 -12.75 22.63 -5.15
CA ILE A 87 -13.13 22.44 -3.74
C ILE A 87 -14.05 23.55 -3.22
N LYS A 88 -14.30 24.57 -4.03
CA LYS A 88 -15.14 25.70 -3.63
C LYS A 88 -16.54 25.26 -3.20
N GLY A 89 -16.90 25.59 -1.97
CA GLY A 89 -18.20 25.22 -1.39
C GLY A 89 -18.24 23.80 -0.80
N LYS A 90 -17.14 23.09 -0.80
CA LYS A 90 -16.93 21.82 -0.09
C LYS A 90 -16.24 22.08 1.25
N ASN A 91 -16.37 21.13 2.19
CA ASN A 91 -15.74 21.23 3.51
C ASN A 91 -14.35 20.61 3.56
N ILE A 92 -13.70 20.46 2.41
CA ILE A 92 -12.38 19.83 2.30
C ILE A 92 -11.36 20.72 3.02
N ASP A 93 -10.64 20.15 3.98
CA ASP A 93 -9.69 20.88 4.83
C ASP A 93 -8.23 20.42 4.62
N ALA A 94 -8.04 19.28 3.95
CA ALA A 94 -6.72 18.78 3.58
C ALA A 94 -6.69 18.14 2.19
N VAL A 95 -5.50 18.02 1.62
CA VAL A 95 -5.24 17.31 0.36
C VAL A 95 -4.13 16.29 0.56
N ILE A 96 -4.37 15.07 0.13
CA ILE A 96 -3.34 14.06 -0.04
C ILE A 96 -2.93 14.00 -1.51
N VAL A 97 -1.64 14.18 -1.77
CA VAL A 97 -1.05 14.02 -3.10
C VAL A 97 -0.11 12.83 -3.08
N THR A 98 -0.35 11.89 -3.96
CA THR A 98 0.52 10.71 -4.11
C THR A 98 1.03 10.59 -5.54
N HIS A 99 2.32 10.32 -5.69
CA HIS A 99 2.92 10.05 -6.99
C HIS A 99 3.87 8.85 -6.96
N LEU A 100 4.06 8.26 -8.13
CA LEU A 100 5.02 7.19 -8.36
C LEU A 100 6.44 7.76 -8.35
N VAL A 101 7.28 7.27 -7.44
CA VAL A 101 8.72 7.60 -7.43
C VAL A 101 9.48 6.75 -8.43
N LYS A 102 9.28 5.42 -8.36
CA LYS A 102 9.86 4.45 -9.29
C LYS A 102 9.28 3.06 -9.13
N VAL A 103 9.47 2.24 -10.16
CA VAL A 103 9.29 0.80 -10.12
C VAL A 103 10.68 0.16 -10.18
N GLU A 104 10.98 -0.76 -9.29
CA GLU A 104 12.23 -1.52 -9.24
C GLU A 104 11.92 -3.01 -9.24
N GLU A 105 12.79 -3.80 -9.87
CA GLU A 105 12.78 -5.24 -9.72
C GLU A 105 13.60 -5.64 -8.50
N GLU A 106 13.00 -6.37 -7.56
CA GLU A 106 13.69 -6.93 -6.39
C GLU A 106 13.75 -8.45 -6.55
N THR A 107 14.96 -8.98 -6.64
CA THR A 107 15.18 -10.43 -6.72
C THR A 107 15.44 -10.99 -5.34
N VAL A 108 14.57 -11.89 -4.88
CA VAL A 108 14.66 -12.53 -3.57
C VAL A 108 15.03 -14.01 -3.75
N TYR A 109 16.08 -14.43 -3.05
CA TYR A 109 16.43 -15.85 -2.95
C TYR A 109 15.46 -16.56 -2.01
N ARG A 110 14.79 -17.60 -2.52
CA ARG A 110 13.94 -18.48 -1.71
C ARG A 110 14.59 -19.84 -1.58
N GLN A 111 14.80 -20.25 -0.34
CA GLN A 111 15.24 -21.63 -0.07
C GLN A 111 14.05 -22.56 -0.28
N ASN A 112 14.29 -23.68 -0.96
CA ASN A 112 13.26 -24.70 -1.15
C ASN A 112 12.96 -25.37 0.20
N MET A 113 11.75 -25.12 0.74
CA MET A 113 11.36 -25.57 2.09
C MET A 113 10.39 -26.77 2.06
N ASP A 114 10.32 -27.52 0.97
CA ASP A 114 9.46 -28.72 0.89
C ASP A 114 10.02 -29.91 1.71
N TYR A 115 10.44 -29.62 2.96
CA TYR A 115 10.74 -30.69 3.89
C TYR A 115 9.44 -31.26 4.44
N ARG A 116 9.08 -32.45 3.97
CA ARG A 116 8.06 -33.29 4.60
C ARG A 116 8.77 -34.29 5.50
N PRO A 117 8.81 -34.09 6.81
CA PRO A 117 9.35 -35.09 7.72
C PRO A 117 8.51 -36.34 7.56
N THR A 118 9.12 -37.40 7.06
CA THR A 118 8.49 -38.71 7.04
C THR A 118 8.54 -39.26 8.47
N TYR A 119 7.45 -39.09 9.19
CA TYR A 119 7.27 -39.70 10.51
C TYR A 119 7.19 -41.22 10.35
N GLY A 120 8.35 -41.88 10.23
CA GLY A 120 8.44 -43.32 10.21
C GLY A 120 9.61 -43.75 11.08
N TYR A 121 9.32 -44.29 12.24
CA TYR A 121 10.31 -44.87 13.16
C TYR A 121 11.07 -46.06 12.56
N SER A 122 10.99 -46.30 11.26
CA SER A 122 11.55 -47.46 10.56
C SER A 122 12.82 -47.20 9.76
N TYR A 123 13.28 -45.94 9.73
CA TYR A 123 14.49 -45.64 8.95
C TYR A 123 15.70 -45.57 9.90
N GLY A 124 16.55 -46.55 9.85
CA GLY A 124 17.87 -46.52 10.53
C GLY A 124 18.69 -45.30 10.05
N MET A 125 19.70 -44.90 10.82
CA MET A 125 20.59 -43.76 10.59
C MET A 125 21.08 -43.65 9.14
N TYR A 126 21.37 -44.77 8.50
CA TYR A 126 21.91 -44.84 7.13
C TYR A 126 20.89 -44.44 6.04
N ASN A 127 19.59 -44.50 6.32
CA ASN A 127 18.55 -44.04 5.42
C ASN A 127 18.10 -42.59 5.74
N TYR A 128 18.21 -42.19 6.99
CA TYR A 128 17.88 -40.83 7.43
C TYR A 128 18.88 -39.79 6.92
N TYR A 129 20.19 -40.07 7.10
CA TYR A 129 21.24 -39.12 6.74
C TYR A 129 21.22 -38.68 5.27
N PRO A 130 21.13 -39.55 4.26
CA PRO A 130 21.08 -39.14 2.87
C PRO A 130 19.84 -38.27 2.53
N SER A 131 18.70 -38.59 3.14
CA SER A 131 17.46 -37.82 2.88
C SER A 131 17.54 -36.39 3.41
N VAL A 132 18.08 -36.21 4.62
CA VAL A 132 18.31 -34.90 5.22
C VAL A 132 19.41 -34.14 4.48
N HIS A 133 20.49 -34.83 4.12
CA HIS A 133 21.58 -34.22 3.36
C HIS A 133 21.10 -33.71 2.00
N THR A 134 20.29 -34.49 1.28
CA THR A 134 19.69 -34.06 0.00
C THR A 134 18.79 -32.82 0.20
N TYR A 135 17.98 -32.80 1.24
CA TYR A 135 17.11 -31.66 1.55
C TYR A 135 17.92 -30.41 1.88
N VAL A 136 18.91 -30.49 2.75
CA VAL A 136 19.74 -29.34 3.17
C VAL A 136 20.52 -28.75 2.00
N ASN A 137 20.91 -29.59 1.04
CA ASN A 137 21.69 -29.19 -0.13
C ASN A 137 20.80 -28.92 -1.39
N GLN A 138 19.47 -28.92 -1.26
CA GLN A 138 18.61 -28.51 -2.37
C GLN A 138 18.87 -27.04 -2.72
N PRO A 139 19.17 -26.73 -3.99
CA PRO A 139 19.32 -25.36 -4.41
C PRO A 139 17.99 -24.61 -4.25
N GLY A 140 18.05 -23.43 -3.67
CA GLY A 140 16.93 -22.51 -3.69
C GLY A 140 16.73 -21.92 -5.09
N TYR A 141 15.68 -21.14 -5.22
CA TYR A 141 15.36 -20.44 -6.46
C TYR A 141 15.24 -18.92 -6.22
N TYR A 142 15.45 -18.18 -7.27
CA TYR A 142 15.28 -16.73 -7.26
C TYR A 142 13.88 -16.38 -7.79
N THR A 143 13.18 -15.54 -7.06
CA THR A 143 11.93 -14.90 -7.52
C THR A 143 12.18 -13.41 -7.71
N THR A 144 11.77 -12.87 -8.86
CA THR A 144 11.83 -11.44 -9.13
C THR A 144 10.43 -10.87 -9.03
N HIS A 145 10.29 -9.79 -8.26
CA HIS A 145 9.02 -9.09 -8.06
C HIS A 145 9.22 -7.61 -8.37
N ASP A 146 8.21 -7.01 -8.97
CA ASP A 146 8.17 -5.56 -9.11
C ASP A 146 7.84 -4.92 -7.75
N VAL A 147 8.63 -3.92 -7.40
CA VAL A 147 8.46 -3.11 -6.21
C VAL A 147 8.11 -1.70 -6.62
N VAL A 148 6.87 -1.31 -6.34
CA VAL A 148 6.37 0.04 -6.59
C VAL A 148 6.69 0.92 -5.39
N LYS A 149 7.38 2.04 -5.61
CA LYS A 149 7.69 3.05 -4.58
C LYS A 149 6.85 4.30 -4.83
N LEU A 150 6.11 4.71 -3.81
CA LEU A 150 5.26 5.89 -3.83
C LEU A 150 5.75 6.90 -2.79
N GLU A 151 5.55 8.17 -3.11
CA GLU A 151 5.61 9.28 -2.15
C GLU A 151 4.21 9.84 -1.96
N THR A 152 3.80 9.99 -0.71
CA THR A 152 2.49 10.52 -0.31
C THR A 152 2.68 11.69 0.62
N ASN A 153 2.09 12.83 0.28
CA ASN A 153 2.19 14.08 1.01
C ASN A 153 0.80 14.57 1.41
N LEU A 154 0.62 14.97 2.67
CA LEU A 154 -0.59 15.57 3.20
C LEU A 154 -0.36 17.07 3.43
N TYR A 155 -1.20 17.89 2.82
CA TYR A 155 -1.17 19.34 2.94
C TYR A 155 -2.46 19.86 3.61
N GLU A 156 -2.32 20.85 4.47
CA GLU A 156 -3.45 21.64 4.97
C GLU A 156 -3.85 22.69 3.92
N ILE A 157 -5.12 22.74 3.53
CA ILE A 157 -5.58 23.68 2.47
C ILE A 157 -5.41 25.14 2.86
N LYS A 158 -5.74 25.51 4.11
CA LYS A 158 -5.73 26.91 4.54
C LYS A 158 -4.36 27.57 4.48
N THR A 159 -3.32 26.82 4.86
CA THR A 159 -1.95 27.35 4.98
C THR A 159 -1.05 26.87 3.85
N GLU A 160 -1.47 25.86 3.09
CA GLU A 160 -0.69 25.15 2.06
C GLU A 160 0.56 24.47 2.65
N ASP A 161 0.62 24.34 4.00
CA ASP A 161 1.74 23.71 4.66
C ASP A 161 1.71 22.20 4.46
N LEU A 162 2.90 21.62 4.25
CA LEU A 162 3.10 20.18 4.33
C LEU A 162 2.97 19.76 5.79
N VAL A 163 1.99 18.90 6.08
CA VAL A 163 1.73 18.39 7.43
C VAL A 163 2.42 17.06 7.67
N TRP A 164 2.39 16.19 6.66
CA TRP A 164 2.96 14.86 6.73
C TRP A 164 3.43 14.39 5.36
N SER A 165 4.48 13.62 5.34
CA SER A 165 5.04 12.99 4.15
C SER A 165 5.48 11.57 4.46
N ALA A 166 5.29 10.65 3.51
CA ALA A 166 5.79 9.29 3.64
C ALA A 166 6.21 8.71 2.29
N HIS A 167 7.25 7.88 2.36
CA HIS A 167 7.57 6.96 1.28
C HIS A 167 7.07 5.56 1.63
N SER A 168 6.47 4.90 0.67
CA SER A 168 6.03 3.52 0.80
C SER A 168 6.60 2.65 -0.30
N LYS A 169 6.71 1.35 -0.02
CA LYS A 169 6.99 0.33 -1.02
C LYS A 169 5.92 -0.75 -0.97
N THR A 170 5.45 -1.14 -2.14
CA THR A 170 4.47 -2.21 -2.32
C THR A 170 5.05 -3.26 -3.25
N PHE A 171 5.02 -4.52 -2.84
CA PHE A 171 5.35 -5.63 -3.73
C PHE A 171 4.14 -5.90 -4.61
N ALA A 172 4.32 -5.82 -5.93
CA ALA A 172 3.29 -6.23 -6.87
C ALA A 172 2.98 -7.73 -6.65
N PRO A 173 1.71 -8.15 -6.62
CA PRO A 173 1.39 -9.57 -6.60
C PRO A 173 1.93 -10.21 -7.87
N GLU A 174 2.50 -11.43 -7.75
CA GLU A 174 2.86 -12.21 -8.94
C GLU A 174 1.62 -12.31 -9.83
N ALA A 175 1.78 -11.97 -11.11
CA ALA A 175 0.75 -12.24 -12.11
C ALA A 175 0.57 -13.77 -12.17
N ALA A 176 -0.61 -14.24 -11.75
CA ALA A 176 -0.97 -15.66 -11.73
C ALA A 176 -1.21 -16.18 -13.16
#